data_f3ee463e2902308c4fbb597cabf016db
#
_entry.id   f3ee463e2902308c4fbb597cabf016db
#
_cell.length_a   1.000
_cell.length_b   1.000
_cell.length_c   1.000
_cell.angle_alpha   90.00
_cell.angle_beta   90.00
_cell.angle_gamma   90.00
#
_symmetry.space_group_name_H-M   'P 1'
#
loop_
_entity.id
_entity.type
_entity.pdbx_description
1 polymer ?
#
loop_
_entity_poly.entity_id
_entity_poly.type
_entity_poly.pdbx_seq_one_letter_code
_entity_poly.pdbx_strand_id
1 'polypeptide(L)'
;MYLIQLIQYQYKIIGQLLNFICKYIPLKQWAFDDSHSPKYQKFKIDELPRIILYEQDWKWNDLIPYYEKRYSKTIKPMFRRIECDIPDDCTCPTCNAPKPYLSWNDGKKKHQIRCKVCLNLHSPSEDNRFSKSNKLRCPHCSHILEPIKDRKHFVIHKCKNNNCPYYIHNLKKVDKNDLAENKHKYKLHYIYREFQIDFFKMNLNSLPKNASSLKFSKFDQNILGLCLSYKINLGLSLRKTAQALNDIHGIKISHQQVANYLKTAAVCIKPFVDNYNYDIGNVFTADETYIKIRGIKGYIWFIMDAVSRSIIGYQLSDNRGVGPCIMAMRMAFKHLKELPEKFKFIADGYSAYPLAAQQFFIQSKGKIKFDITQVIGLTNDDEVSKEFRPYKQMIERLNRTYKASYRPTNGFHNIDGANYDLALWVAYYNFLRPHRHNKYKVLNNVEMLNNASNMPGKWQLLIYLGQQTIKQLSQAEDSNCS
;
A
#
# COMPACT_ATOMS: atom_id res chain seq x y z
N MET A 1 -23.97 53.29 -14.84
CA MET A 1 -24.53 52.54 -16.01
C MET A 1 -23.54 51.52 -16.56
N TYR A 2 -22.28 51.86 -16.82
CA TYR A 2 -21.24 50.98 -17.38
C TYR A 2 -20.95 49.73 -16.53
N LEU A 3 -20.87 49.86 -15.23
CA LEU A 3 -20.62 48.72 -14.30
C LEU A 3 -21.75 47.68 -14.34
N ILE A 4 -22.98 48.10 -14.44
CA ILE A 4 -24.15 47.21 -14.52
C ILE A 4 -24.11 46.44 -15.85
N GLN A 5 -23.79 47.11 -16.94
CA GLN A 5 -23.62 46.46 -18.25
C GLN A 5 -22.48 45.46 -18.26
N LEU A 6 -21.34 45.77 -17.59
CA LEU A 6 -20.23 44.87 -17.46
C LEU A 6 -20.61 43.62 -16.67
N ILE A 7 -21.31 43.79 -15.54
CA ILE A 7 -21.81 42.67 -14.73
C ILE A 7 -22.78 41.79 -15.54
N GLN A 8 -23.70 42.39 -16.27
CA GLN A 8 -24.64 41.63 -17.12
C GLN A 8 -23.89 40.86 -18.22
N TYR A 9 -22.87 41.45 -18.81
CA TYR A 9 -22.02 40.78 -19.79
C TYR A 9 -21.24 39.60 -19.20
N GLN A 10 -20.69 39.77 -18.02
CA GLN A 10 -20.01 38.67 -17.28
C GLN A 10 -20.98 37.53 -16.94
N TYR A 11 -22.21 37.85 -16.48
CA TYR A 11 -23.22 36.82 -16.24
C TYR A 11 -23.59 36.05 -17.51
N LYS A 12 -23.63 36.72 -18.65
CA LYS A 12 -23.91 36.07 -19.95
C LYS A 12 -22.78 35.11 -20.34
N ILE A 13 -21.49 35.49 -20.13
CA ILE A 13 -20.35 34.64 -20.38
C ILE A 13 -20.34 33.43 -19.41
N ILE A 14 -20.60 33.66 -18.13
CA ILE A 14 -20.68 32.59 -17.12
C ILE A 14 -21.79 31.59 -17.50
N GLY A 15 -22.95 32.08 -17.91
CA GLY A 15 -24.05 31.22 -18.39
C GLY A 15 -23.68 30.39 -19.60
N GLN A 16 -22.97 30.97 -20.57
CA GLN A 16 -22.47 30.24 -21.73
C GLN A 16 -21.44 29.18 -21.36
N LEU A 17 -20.48 29.50 -20.46
CA LEU A 17 -19.52 28.55 -19.94
C LEU A 17 -20.16 27.42 -19.16
N LEU A 18 -21.14 27.72 -18.31
CA LEU A 18 -21.90 26.70 -17.58
C LEU A 18 -22.67 25.77 -18.52
N ASN A 19 -23.31 26.32 -19.56
CA ASN A 19 -23.96 25.50 -20.57
C ASN A 19 -23.00 24.63 -21.35
N PHE A 20 -21.84 25.15 -21.71
CA PHE A 20 -20.78 24.37 -22.34
C PHE A 20 -20.30 23.25 -21.43
N ILE A 21 -19.99 23.54 -20.16
CA ILE A 21 -19.60 22.58 -19.15
C ILE A 21 -20.69 21.51 -18.98
N CYS A 22 -21.95 21.88 -18.82
CA CYS A 22 -23.06 20.94 -18.68
C CYS A 22 -23.28 20.06 -19.91
N LYS A 23 -22.99 20.57 -21.08
CA LYS A 23 -23.16 19.85 -22.35
C LYS A 23 -22.03 18.87 -22.65
N TYR A 24 -20.79 19.27 -22.39
CA TYR A 24 -19.60 18.52 -22.83
C TYR A 24 -18.86 17.81 -21.69
N ILE A 25 -19.02 18.29 -20.46
CA ILE A 25 -18.45 17.65 -19.28
C ILE A 25 -19.62 17.05 -18.49
N PRO A 26 -19.70 15.73 -18.36
CA PRO A 26 -20.78 15.08 -17.62
C PRO A 26 -20.60 15.32 -16.11
N LEU A 27 -20.92 16.51 -15.66
CA LEU A 27 -20.88 16.93 -14.24
C LEU A 27 -21.67 15.99 -13.34
N LYS A 28 -22.70 15.31 -13.87
CA LYS A 28 -23.41 14.25 -13.17
C LYS A 28 -22.54 13.11 -12.65
N GLN A 29 -21.32 12.93 -13.19
CA GLN A 29 -20.38 11.93 -12.68
C GLN A 29 -19.56 12.45 -11.49
N TRP A 30 -19.55 13.75 -11.24
CA TRP A 30 -18.70 14.39 -10.24
C TRP A 30 -19.45 14.80 -8.97
N ALA A 31 -20.73 15.13 -9.09
CA ALA A 31 -21.51 15.77 -8.04
C ALA A 31 -22.46 14.83 -7.27
N PHE A 32 -22.62 13.60 -7.69
CA PHE A 32 -23.55 12.71 -7.01
C PHE A 32 -22.85 11.74 -6.10
N ASP A 33 -23.19 11.89 -4.84
CA ASP A 33 -22.99 10.87 -3.83
C ASP A 33 -23.68 9.59 -4.32
N ASP A 34 -22.87 8.62 -4.68
CA ASP A 34 -23.33 7.29 -5.07
C ASP A 34 -23.97 6.52 -3.90
N SER A 35 -24.13 7.16 -2.75
CA SER A 35 -24.64 6.56 -1.51
C SER A 35 -26.09 6.07 -1.61
N HIS A 36 -26.89 6.68 -2.47
CA HIS A 36 -28.33 6.44 -2.50
C HIS A 36 -28.80 5.46 -3.58
N SER A 37 -27.98 5.22 -4.58
CA SER A 37 -28.34 4.31 -5.66
C SER A 37 -27.09 3.69 -6.26
N PRO A 38 -26.69 2.51 -5.81
CA PRO A 38 -25.54 1.83 -6.37
C PRO A 38 -25.70 1.69 -7.88
N LYS A 39 -24.72 2.15 -8.64
CA LYS A 39 -24.76 2.10 -10.11
C LYS A 39 -24.94 0.70 -10.69
N TYR A 40 -24.66 -0.35 -9.90
CA TYR A 40 -24.87 -1.72 -10.33
C TYR A 40 -26.35 -2.05 -10.60
N GLN A 41 -27.28 -1.36 -9.96
CA GLN A 41 -28.72 -1.50 -10.25
C GLN A 41 -29.08 -1.08 -11.68
N LYS A 42 -28.22 -0.29 -12.31
CA LYS A 42 -28.36 0.09 -13.72
C LYS A 42 -27.72 -0.92 -14.69
N PHE A 43 -27.01 -1.92 -14.16
CA PHE A 43 -26.47 -2.99 -14.98
C PHE A 43 -27.57 -4.00 -15.26
N LYS A 44 -27.67 -4.44 -16.50
CA LYS A 44 -28.63 -5.46 -16.91
C LYS A 44 -28.21 -6.88 -16.48
N ILE A 45 -27.68 -7.00 -15.26
CA ILE A 45 -27.20 -8.26 -14.67
C ILE A 45 -27.66 -8.25 -13.22
N ASP A 46 -28.54 -9.19 -12.88
CA ASP A 46 -29.20 -9.23 -11.57
C ASP A 46 -28.35 -9.89 -10.49
N GLU A 47 -27.48 -10.82 -10.86
CA GLU A 47 -26.63 -11.56 -9.92
C GLU A 47 -25.20 -11.04 -9.91
N LEU A 48 -24.75 -10.65 -8.74
CA LEU A 48 -23.39 -10.21 -8.50
C LEU A 48 -22.62 -11.32 -7.78
N PRO A 49 -21.51 -11.79 -8.34
CA PRO A 49 -20.73 -12.83 -7.70
C PRO A 49 -20.06 -12.32 -6.44
N ARG A 50 -20.05 -13.16 -5.40
CA ARG A 50 -19.31 -12.91 -4.16
C ARG A 50 -17.91 -13.47 -4.28
N ILE A 51 -16.94 -12.76 -3.73
CA ILE A 51 -15.59 -13.28 -3.52
C ILE A 51 -15.59 -13.91 -2.13
N ILE A 52 -15.64 -15.23 -2.06
CA ILE A 52 -15.87 -15.95 -0.80
C ILE A 52 -14.57 -16.18 -0.04
N LEU A 53 -13.46 -16.42 -0.73
CA LEU A 53 -12.17 -16.72 -0.12
C LEU A 53 -11.08 -15.98 -0.85
N TYR A 54 -10.28 -15.27 -0.07
CA TYR A 54 -9.14 -14.52 -0.58
C TYR A 54 -7.80 -15.18 -0.27
N GLU A 55 -7.70 -15.86 0.85
CA GLU A 55 -6.49 -16.54 1.35
C GLU A 55 -6.45 -18.03 0.95
N GLN A 56 -6.89 -18.39 -0.23
CA GLN A 56 -6.46 -19.66 -0.74
C GLN A 56 -4.98 -19.51 -1.12
N ASP A 57 -4.11 -20.25 -0.43
CA ASP A 57 -2.81 -20.61 -0.94
C ASP A 57 -3.06 -21.41 -2.23
N TRP A 58 -3.07 -20.69 -3.33
CA TRP A 58 -3.25 -21.28 -4.65
C TRP A 58 -2.03 -22.12 -5.00
N LYS A 59 -2.00 -23.36 -4.52
CA LYS A 59 -0.96 -24.32 -4.91
C LYS A 59 -1.19 -24.72 -6.36
N TRP A 60 -0.12 -24.81 -7.10
CA TRP A 60 -0.20 -25.20 -8.51
C TRP A 60 -0.87 -26.57 -8.73
N ASN A 61 -0.67 -27.50 -7.79
CA ASN A 61 -1.28 -28.84 -7.80
C ASN A 61 -2.81 -28.78 -7.73
N ASP A 62 -3.36 -27.79 -7.02
CA ASP A 62 -4.81 -27.64 -6.86
C ASP A 62 -5.40 -26.86 -8.04
N LEU A 63 -4.62 -25.97 -8.63
CA LEU A 63 -5.06 -25.16 -9.77
C LEU A 63 -5.20 -25.97 -11.05
N ILE A 64 -4.34 -26.95 -11.31
CA ILE A 64 -4.41 -27.77 -12.54
C ILE A 64 -5.72 -28.54 -12.63
N PRO A 65 -6.11 -29.39 -11.64
CA PRO A 65 -7.40 -30.09 -11.69
C PRO A 65 -8.59 -29.12 -11.60
N TYR A 66 -8.46 -28.00 -10.92
CA TYR A 66 -9.50 -26.96 -10.92
C TYR A 66 -9.78 -26.41 -12.32
N TYR A 67 -8.74 -26.11 -13.11
CA TYR A 67 -8.90 -25.64 -14.49
C TYR A 67 -9.46 -26.73 -15.39
N GLU A 68 -9.05 -27.98 -15.21
CA GLU A 68 -9.56 -29.12 -15.99
C GLU A 68 -11.05 -29.34 -15.73
N LYS A 69 -11.45 -29.41 -14.46
CA LYS A 69 -12.85 -29.61 -14.07
C LYS A 69 -13.75 -28.45 -14.50
N ARG A 70 -13.27 -27.23 -14.42
CA ARG A 70 -14.10 -26.03 -14.63
C ARG A 70 -14.11 -25.52 -16.05
N TYR A 71 -13.03 -25.72 -16.80
CA TYR A 71 -12.84 -25.13 -18.13
C TYR A 71 -12.50 -26.16 -19.18
N SER A 72 -12.49 -27.43 -18.83
CA SER A 72 -12.04 -28.54 -19.70
C SER A 72 -10.68 -28.25 -20.35
N LYS A 73 -9.81 -27.54 -19.60
CA LYS A 73 -8.52 -27.09 -20.07
C LYS A 73 -7.40 -27.71 -19.27
N THR A 74 -6.72 -28.69 -19.86
CA THR A 74 -5.56 -29.34 -19.25
C THR A 74 -4.33 -28.44 -19.35
N ILE A 75 -3.72 -28.11 -18.22
CA ILE A 75 -2.45 -27.35 -18.17
C ILE A 75 -1.31 -28.38 -18.10
N LYS A 76 -0.61 -28.58 -19.22
CA LYS A 76 0.55 -29.47 -19.30
C LYS A 76 1.85 -28.68 -19.07
N PRO A 77 2.90 -29.33 -18.54
CA PRO A 77 4.25 -28.75 -18.51
C PRO A 77 4.65 -28.29 -19.92
N MET A 78 5.55 -27.31 -19.99
CA MET A 78 6.06 -26.85 -21.27
C MET A 78 7.14 -27.81 -21.75
N PHE A 79 6.90 -28.42 -22.92
CA PHE A 79 7.93 -29.17 -23.61
C PHE A 79 8.88 -28.15 -24.30
N ARG A 80 10.16 -28.27 -24.06
CA ARG A 80 11.19 -27.39 -24.62
C ARG A 80 12.22 -28.21 -25.37
N ARG A 81 12.51 -27.76 -26.58
CA ARG A 81 13.61 -28.35 -27.38
C ARG A 81 14.98 -27.82 -26.95
N ILE A 82 15.01 -26.64 -26.33
CA ILE A 82 16.21 -25.96 -25.86
C ILE A 82 16.06 -25.73 -24.36
N GLU A 83 17.10 -25.96 -23.61
CA GLU A 83 17.13 -25.73 -22.17
C GLU A 83 16.83 -24.27 -21.84
N CYS A 84 16.06 -24.06 -20.79
CA CYS A 84 15.65 -22.71 -20.40
C CYS A 84 16.57 -22.22 -19.28
N ASP A 85 17.08 -21.02 -19.43
CA ASP A 85 17.98 -20.36 -18.47
C ASP A 85 17.31 -19.94 -17.15
N ILE A 86 16.04 -20.33 -16.93
CA ILE A 86 15.40 -20.14 -15.63
C ILE A 86 16.06 -21.10 -14.64
N PRO A 87 16.55 -20.62 -13.47
CA PRO A 87 17.15 -21.47 -12.44
C PRO A 87 16.22 -22.62 -12.03
N ASP A 88 16.79 -23.77 -11.66
CA ASP A 88 16.02 -24.97 -11.32
C ASP A 88 15.24 -24.82 -10.01
N ASP A 89 15.75 -24.03 -9.09
CA ASP A 89 15.14 -23.67 -7.82
C ASP A 89 14.05 -22.59 -7.95
N CYS A 90 13.90 -22.00 -9.14
CA CYS A 90 12.93 -20.95 -9.39
C CYS A 90 11.50 -21.51 -9.40
N THR A 91 10.67 -21.01 -8.49
CA THR A 91 9.25 -21.34 -8.43
C THR A 91 8.39 -20.10 -8.58
N CYS A 92 7.15 -20.30 -9.01
CA CYS A 92 6.20 -19.19 -9.11
C CYS A 92 5.90 -18.63 -7.72
N PRO A 93 6.13 -17.34 -7.47
CA PRO A 93 5.90 -16.74 -6.16
C PRO A 93 4.41 -16.71 -5.75
N THR A 94 3.48 -17.01 -6.63
CA THR A 94 2.04 -16.98 -6.36
C THR A 94 1.43 -18.34 -6.09
N CYS A 95 1.82 -19.37 -6.85
CA CYS A 95 1.23 -20.70 -6.76
C CYS A 95 2.27 -21.79 -6.55
N ASN A 96 3.54 -21.44 -6.37
CA ASN A 96 4.67 -22.34 -6.20
C ASN A 96 4.88 -23.34 -7.36
N ALA A 97 4.36 -23.03 -8.56
CA ALA A 97 4.57 -23.87 -9.73
C ALA A 97 6.07 -23.97 -10.07
N PRO A 98 6.60 -25.18 -10.33
CA PRO A 98 8.00 -25.39 -10.63
C PRO A 98 8.39 -24.95 -12.05
N LYS A 99 9.68 -24.90 -12.34
CA LYS A 99 10.30 -24.47 -13.60
C LYS A 99 9.59 -24.98 -14.88
N PRO A 100 9.10 -26.23 -15.00
CA PRO A 100 8.40 -26.70 -16.20
C PRO A 100 7.16 -25.89 -16.58
N TYR A 101 6.59 -25.13 -15.65
CA TYR A 101 5.43 -24.25 -15.88
C TYR A 101 5.80 -22.75 -15.98
N LEU A 102 7.09 -22.44 -15.98
CA LEU A 102 7.57 -21.05 -16.04
C LEU A 102 8.20 -20.76 -17.40
N SER A 103 8.00 -19.59 -17.97
CA SER A 103 8.61 -19.13 -19.21
C SER A 103 8.97 -17.65 -19.17
N TRP A 104 9.99 -17.26 -19.93
CA TRP A 104 10.27 -15.86 -20.16
C TRP A 104 9.12 -15.21 -20.94
N ASN A 105 8.60 -14.10 -20.44
CA ASN A 105 7.52 -13.36 -21.07
C ASN A 105 8.04 -12.32 -22.06
N ASP A 106 9.24 -11.83 -21.85
CA ASP A 106 9.89 -10.72 -22.57
C ASP A 106 11.02 -11.18 -23.51
N GLY A 107 11.06 -12.46 -23.84
CA GLY A 107 12.00 -13.07 -24.79
C GLY A 107 13.47 -12.91 -24.37
N LYS A 108 14.28 -12.28 -25.22
CA LYS A 108 15.74 -12.12 -24.97
C LYS A 108 16.09 -11.21 -23.79
N LYS A 109 15.16 -10.37 -23.32
CA LYS A 109 15.41 -9.44 -22.19
C LYS A 109 15.51 -10.13 -20.85
N LYS A 110 14.87 -11.30 -20.67
CA LYS A 110 14.90 -12.14 -19.48
C LYS A 110 14.64 -11.40 -18.14
N HIS A 111 13.75 -10.41 -18.18
CA HIS A 111 13.39 -9.63 -16.99
C HIS A 111 12.09 -10.11 -16.34
N GLN A 112 11.21 -10.79 -17.12
CA GLN A 112 9.91 -11.21 -16.67
C GLN A 112 9.66 -12.69 -16.92
N ILE A 113 9.30 -13.42 -15.86
CA ILE A 113 8.85 -14.81 -15.93
C ILE A 113 7.33 -14.84 -15.86
N ARG A 114 6.71 -15.59 -16.74
CA ARG A 114 5.29 -15.90 -16.75
C ARG A 114 5.03 -17.31 -16.25
N CYS A 115 4.18 -17.44 -15.27
CA CYS A 115 3.67 -18.74 -14.82
C CYS A 115 2.51 -19.19 -15.73
N LYS A 116 2.60 -20.39 -16.27
CA LYS A 116 1.55 -20.98 -17.12
C LYS A 116 0.31 -21.40 -16.31
N VAL A 117 0.50 -21.73 -15.03
CA VAL A 117 -0.59 -22.20 -14.17
C VAL A 117 -1.43 -21.03 -13.68
N CYS A 118 -0.86 -20.06 -12.97
CA CYS A 118 -1.63 -18.96 -12.39
C CYS A 118 -1.59 -17.68 -13.23
N LEU A 119 -0.88 -17.66 -14.36
CA LEU A 119 -0.70 -16.54 -15.29
C LEU A 119 -0.02 -15.31 -14.64
N ASN A 120 0.58 -15.47 -13.47
CA ASN A 120 1.30 -14.39 -12.82
C ASN A 120 2.60 -14.07 -13.58
N LEU A 121 2.92 -12.77 -13.63
CA LEU A 121 4.18 -12.25 -14.15
C LEU A 121 5.03 -11.79 -12.96
N HIS A 122 6.27 -12.25 -12.90
CA HIS A 122 7.20 -11.89 -11.83
C HIS A 122 8.62 -11.78 -12.37
N SER A 123 9.46 -11.06 -11.66
CA SER A 123 10.89 -11.01 -11.93
C SER A 123 11.62 -12.10 -11.14
N PRO A 124 12.62 -12.77 -11.70
CA PRO A 124 13.40 -13.77 -10.97
C PRO A 124 14.22 -13.17 -9.82
N SER A 125 14.53 -11.88 -9.91
CA SER A 125 15.34 -11.15 -8.93
C SER A 125 14.53 -10.38 -7.89
N GLU A 126 13.22 -10.30 -8.05
CA GLU A 126 12.34 -9.53 -7.16
C GLU A 126 11.51 -10.46 -6.30
N ASP A 127 11.62 -10.30 -4.99
CA ASP A 127 10.70 -10.92 -4.06
C ASP A 127 9.34 -10.21 -4.14
N ASN A 128 8.45 -10.75 -4.97
CA ASN A 128 7.12 -10.19 -5.25
C ASN A 128 6.12 -10.34 -4.08
N ARG A 129 6.58 -10.47 -2.84
CA ARG A 129 5.71 -10.61 -1.66
C ARG A 129 4.69 -9.49 -1.53
N PHE A 130 5.04 -8.31 -2.00
CA PHE A 130 4.15 -7.16 -2.05
C PHE A 130 2.92 -7.36 -2.93
N SER A 131 3.12 -8.03 -4.07
CA SER A 131 2.05 -8.27 -5.02
C SER A 131 1.14 -9.44 -4.64
N LYS A 132 1.60 -10.34 -3.77
CA LYS A 132 0.83 -11.53 -3.38
C LYS A 132 -0.33 -11.22 -2.43
N SER A 133 -0.10 -10.35 -1.44
CA SER A 133 -1.03 -10.18 -0.33
C SER A 133 -2.27 -9.36 -0.65
N ASN A 134 -2.27 -8.57 -1.72
CA ASN A 134 -3.32 -7.58 -1.99
C ASN A 134 -4.04 -7.76 -3.33
N LYS A 135 -3.70 -8.76 -4.14
CA LYS A 135 -4.35 -8.96 -5.43
C LYS A 135 -5.48 -9.97 -5.33
N LEU A 136 -6.70 -9.48 -5.45
CA LEU A 136 -7.87 -10.32 -5.55
C LEU A 136 -7.90 -11.06 -6.87
N ARG A 137 -8.39 -12.28 -6.84
CA ARG A 137 -8.57 -13.10 -8.03
C ARG A 137 -10.04 -13.28 -8.35
N CYS A 138 -10.34 -13.34 -9.64
CA CYS A 138 -11.67 -13.60 -10.12
C CYS A 138 -12.12 -15.02 -9.68
N PRO A 139 -13.27 -15.15 -9.00
CA PRO A 139 -13.77 -16.46 -8.55
C PRO A 139 -14.15 -17.39 -9.70
N HIS A 140 -14.26 -16.87 -10.92
CA HIS A 140 -14.67 -17.64 -12.10
C HIS A 140 -13.52 -18.06 -13.00
N CYS A 141 -12.43 -17.30 -13.06
CA CYS A 141 -11.32 -17.58 -13.98
C CYS A 141 -9.94 -17.41 -13.37
N SER A 142 -9.87 -17.07 -12.08
CA SER A 142 -8.64 -16.88 -11.31
C SER A 142 -7.68 -15.81 -11.82
N HIS A 143 -8.07 -14.99 -12.79
CA HIS A 143 -7.32 -13.81 -13.20
C HIS A 143 -7.34 -12.75 -12.10
N ILE A 144 -6.28 -11.97 -12.04
CA ILE A 144 -6.18 -10.85 -11.10
C ILE A 144 -7.27 -9.83 -11.41
N LEU A 145 -7.99 -9.41 -10.37
CA LEU A 145 -9.01 -8.38 -10.45
C LEU A 145 -8.39 -7.00 -10.30
N GLU A 146 -8.85 -6.07 -11.13
CA GLU A 146 -8.49 -4.67 -10.98
C GLU A 146 -9.54 -3.94 -10.16
N PRO A 147 -9.14 -3.21 -9.10
CA PRO A 147 -10.05 -2.34 -8.38
C PRO A 147 -10.44 -1.16 -9.28
N ILE A 148 -11.74 -0.91 -9.43
CA ILE A 148 -12.27 0.18 -10.23
C ILE A 148 -12.77 1.31 -9.34
N LYS A 149 -13.54 0.97 -8.30
CA LYS A 149 -14.12 1.95 -7.37
C LYS A 149 -14.34 1.32 -6.00
N ASP A 150 -14.04 2.10 -4.98
CA ASP A 150 -14.46 1.84 -3.61
C ASP A 150 -15.79 2.54 -3.33
N ARG A 151 -16.71 1.84 -2.69
CA ARG A 151 -18.02 2.31 -2.27
C ARG A 151 -18.18 2.12 -0.76
N LYS A 152 -19.12 2.81 -0.17
CA LYS A 152 -19.37 2.76 1.28
C LYS A 152 -19.54 1.34 1.84
N HIS A 153 -20.15 0.45 1.09
CA HIS A 153 -20.47 -0.91 1.55
C HIS A 153 -19.90 -2.04 0.70
N PHE A 154 -19.22 -1.71 -0.40
CA PHE A 154 -18.66 -2.71 -1.29
C PHE A 154 -17.56 -2.11 -2.18
N VAL A 155 -16.74 -2.97 -2.75
CA VAL A 155 -15.71 -2.60 -3.72
C VAL A 155 -16.05 -3.21 -5.07
N ILE A 156 -15.92 -2.41 -6.12
CA ILE A 156 -16.14 -2.86 -7.50
C ILE A 156 -14.80 -3.24 -8.11
N HIS A 157 -14.70 -4.46 -8.55
CA HIS A 157 -13.55 -4.97 -9.29
C HIS A 157 -13.92 -5.29 -10.73
N LYS A 158 -12.93 -5.32 -11.61
CA LYS A 158 -13.08 -5.72 -13.01
C LYS A 158 -12.17 -6.89 -13.32
N CYS A 159 -12.74 -7.95 -13.87
CA CYS A 159 -11.99 -9.02 -14.51
C CYS A 159 -11.73 -8.67 -15.97
N LYS A 160 -10.47 -8.53 -16.37
CA LYS A 160 -10.11 -8.18 -17.76
C LYS A 160 -10.04 -9.38 -18.72
N ASN A 161 -10.27 -10.57 -18.21
CA ASN A 161 -10.21 -11.78 -19.07
C ASN A 161 -11.49 -11.92 -19.91
N ASN A 162 -11.36 -11.76 -21.22
CA ASN A 162 -12.47 -11.94 -22.17
C ASN A 162 -12.96 -13.38 -22.25
N ASN A 163 -12.13 -14.36 -21.86
CA ASN A 163 -12.50 -15.77 -21.78
C ASN A 163 -13.03 -16.17 -20.40
N CYS A 164 -13.34 -15.20 -19.54
CA CYS A 164 -13.92 -15.47 -18.25
C CYS A 164 -15.34 -16.07 -18.41
N PRO A 165 -15.64 -17.23 -17.81
CA PRO A 165 -16.97 -17.84 -17.90
C PRO A 165 -18.08 -16.94 -17.43
N TYR A 166 -17.83 -16.14 -16.39
CA TYR A 166 -18.77 -15.12 -15.90
C TYR A 166 -19.07 -14.06 -16.97
N TYR A 167 -18.03 -13.54 -17.62
CA TYR A 167 -18.19 -12.59 -18.72
C TYR A 167 -18.98 -13.19 -19.89
N ILE A 168 -18.60 -14.40 -20.32
CA ILE A 168 -19.26 -15.09 -21.43
C ILE A 168 -20.73 -15.38 -21.12
N HIS A 169 -21.03 -15.80 -19.88
CA HIS A 169 -22.40 -16.02 -19.43
C HIS A 169 -23.21 -14.73 -19.46
N ASN A 170 -22.66 -13.64 -18.96
CA ASN A 170 -23.30 -12.33 -19.00
C ASN A 170 -23.48 -11.80 -20.41
N LEU A 171 -22.52 -12.05 -21.29
CA LEU A 171 -22.61 -11.63 -22.70
C LEU A 171 -23.76 -12.35 -23.43
N LYS A 172 -24.04 -13.61 -23.09
CA LYS A 172 -25.18 -14.37 -23.66
C LYS A 172 -26.55 -13.83 -23.25
N LYS A 173 -26.63 -13.13 -22.12
CA LYS A 173 -27.87 -12.53 -21.60
C LYS A 173 -28.20 -11.17 -22.22
N VAL A 174 -27.31 -10.61 -23.01
CA VAL A 174 -27.45 -9.25 -23.55
C VAL A 174 -27.71 -9.32 -25.06
N ASP A 175 -28.67 -8.53 -25.51
CA ASP A 175 -28.90 -8.36 -26.93
C ASP A 175 -27.68 -7.70 -27.62
N LYS A 176 -27.27 -8.26 -28.76
CA LYS A 176 -26.09 -7.79 -29.49
C LYS A 176 -26.24 -6.38 -30.03
N ASN A 177 -27.46 -6.01 -30.47
CA ASN A 177 -27.72 -4.70 -31.02
C ASN A 177 -27.71 -3.64 -29.90
N ASP A 178 -28.39 -3.93 -28.79
CA ASP A 178 -28.38 -3.05 -27.60
C ASP A 178 -26.98 -2.90 -27.00
N LEU A 179 -26.18 -3.96 -27.03
CA LEU A 179 -24.78 -3.89 -26.58
C LEU A 179 -23.93 -3.00 -27.48
N ALA A 180 -24.14 -3.04 -28.80
CA ALA A 180 -23.39 -2.22 -29.75
C ALA A 180 -23.69 -0.73 -29.53
N GLU A 181 -24.98 -0.37 -29.38
CA GLU A 181 -25.43 1.01 -29.19
C GLU A 181 -25.11 1.55 -27.78
N ASN A 182 -25.26 0.71 -26.76
CA ASN A 182 -25.22 1.12 -25.35
C ASN A 182 -24.08 0.46 -24.57
N LYS A 183 -22.94 0.12 -25.19
CA LYS A 183 -21.80 -0.55 -24.58
C LYS A 183 -21.35 0.06 -23.25
N HIS A 184 -21.43 1.38 -23.12
CA HIS A 184 -21.05 2.09 -21.90
C HIS A 184 -21.96 1.81 -20.69
N LYS A 185 -23.20 1.39 -20.92
CA LYS A 185 -24.17 1.05 -19.87
C LYS A 185 -23.94 -0.36 -19.30
N TYR A 186 -23.28 -1.25 -20.05
CA TYR A 186 -23.05 -2.63 -19.64
C TYR A 186 -21.70 -2.76 -18.91
N LYS A 187 -21.73 -3.47 -17.80
CA LYS A 187 -20.55 -3.69 -16.94
C LYS A 187 -20.31 -5.20 -16.77
N LEU A 188 -20.27 -5.94 -17.89
CA LEU A 188 -20.25 -7.41 -17.95
C LEU A 188 -19.07 -8.07 -17.24
N HIS A 189 -17.96 -7.35 -17.10
CA HIS A 189 -16.75 -7.80 -16.41
C HIS A 189 -16.71 -7.43 -14.93
N TYR A 190 -17.70 -6.72 -14.41
CA TYR A 190 -17.62 -6.18 -13.05
C TYR A 190 -18.02 -7.23 -12.03
N ILE A 191 -17.26 -7.31 -10.96
CA ILE A 191 -17.47 -8.16 -9.81
C ILE A 191 -17.55 -7.26 -8.58
N TYR A 192 -18.64 -7.36 -7.87
CA TYR A 192 -18.86 -6.65 -6.62
C TYR A 192 -18.41 -7.52 -5.47
N ARG A 193 -17.79 -6.92 -4.50
CA ARG A 193 -17.27 -7.56 -3.33
C ARG A 193 -17.81 -6.87 -2.10
N GLU A 194 -18.58 -7.58 -1.32
CA GLU A 194 -18.76 -7.27 0.09
C GLU A 194 -17.49 -7.65 0.85
N PHE A 195 -17.29 -7.09 2.04
CA PHE A 195 -16.09 -7.32 2.83
C PHE A 195 -16.05 -8.76 3.41
N GLN A 196 -15.78 -9.74 2.55
CA GLN A 196 -15.64 -11.14 2.94
C GLN A 196 -14.18 -11.60 2.93
N ILE A 197 -13.25 -10.67 2.68
CA ILE A 197 -11.83 -10.95 2.69
C ILE A 197 -11.35 -10.93 4.12
N ASP A 198 -10.68 -12.00 4.53
CA ASP A 198 -10.07 -12.08 5.85
C ASP A 198 -8.73 -11.32 5.88
N PHE A 199 -8.81 -10.00 5.96
CA PHE A 199 -7.63 -9.14 6.08
C PHE A 199 -6.89 -9.37 7.40
N PHE A 200 -7.51 -10.03 8.37
CA PHE A 200 -6.89 -10.29 9.68
C PHE A 200 -5.93 -11.47 9.64
N LYS A 201 -6.10 -12.38 8.67
CA LYS A 201 -5.13 -13.46 8.42
C LYS A 201 -4.04 -13.07 7.43
N MET A 202 -4.19 -11.97 6.69
CA MET A 202 -3.14 -11.53 5.77
C MET A 202 -1.89 -11.12 6.53
N ASN A 203 -0.73 -11.49 6.01
CA ASN A 203 0.54 -11.05 6.55
C ASN A 203 0.66 -9.53 6.50
N LEU A 204 1.13 -8.94 7.58
CA LEU A 204 1.46 -7.53 7.61
C LEU A 204 2.59 -7.25 6.62
N ASN A 205 2.61 -6.01 6.12
CA ASN A 205 3.58 -5.58 5.14
C ASN A 205 5.02 -5.81 5.64
N SER A 206 5.72 -6.76 5.04
CA SER A 206 7.11 -7.05 5.33
C SER A 206 7.99 -6.64 4.16
N LEU A 207 9.19 -6.18 4.45
CA LEU A 207 10.18 -5.92 3.42
C LEU A 207 10.74 -7.24 2.88
N PRO A 208 11.13 -7.31 1.60
CA PRO A 208 11.77 -8.49 1.03
C PRO A 208 13.03 -8.86 1.81
N LYS A 209 13.17 -10.15 2.13
CA LYS A 209 14.32 -10.66 2.91
C LYS A 209 15.66 -10.66 2.15
N ASN A 210 15.65 -10.37 0.86
CA ASN A 210 16.83 -10.45 -0.02
C ASN A 210 17.80 -9.26 0.09
N ALA A 211 17.77 -8.51 1.18
CA ALA A 211 18.89 -7.64 1.47
C ALA A 211 20.08 -8.52 1.83
N SER A 212 21.06 -8.56 0.95
CA SER A 212 22.33 -9.20 1.24
C SER A 212 22.90 -8.67 2.56
N SER A 213 23.68 -9.50 3.24
CA SER A 213 24.49 -9.04 4.36
C SER A 213 25.21 -7.74 4.00
N LEU A 214 25.29 -6.81 4.95
CA LEU A 214 26.06 -5.58 4.78
C LEU A 214 27.52 -5.96 4.46
N LYS A 215 27.92 -5.77 3.21
CA LYS A 215 29.30 -5.99 2.76
C LYS A 215 29.97 -4.63 2.58
N PHE A 216 31.00 -4.41 3.36
CA PHE A 216 31.82 -3.19 3.32
C PHE A 216 33.16 -3.48 2.62
N SER A 217 33.13 -3.86 1.35
CA SER A 217 34.34 -4.14 0.58
C SER A 217 35.06 -2.89 0.08
N LYS A 218 34.32 -1.81 -0.18
CA LYS A 218 34.86 -0.56 -0.72
C LYS A 218 34.62 0.65 0.18
N PHE A 219 33.53 0.64 0.94
CA PHE A 219 33.13 1.73 1.82
C PHE A 219 32.83 1.18 3.20
N ASP A 220 33.18 1.94 4.24
CA ASP A 220 32.94 1.56 5.63
C ASP A 220 31.51 1.83 6.11
N GLN A 221 31.25 1.47 7.35
CA GLN A 221 29.94 1.66 7.98
C GLN A 221 29.55 3.13 8.15
N ASN A 222 30.54 4.00 8.30
CA ASN A 222 30.32 5.42 8.48
C ASN A 222 29.72 6.05 7.20
N ILE A 223 30.18 5.60 6.03
CA ILE A 223 29.64 6.04 4.73
C ILE A 223 28.18 5.61 4.56
N LEU A 224 27.82 4.41 5.02
CA LEU A 224 26.43 4.00 5.07
C LEU A 224 25.60 4.93 5.95
N GLY A 225 26.09 5.25 7.16
CA GLY A 225 25.43 6.20 8.06
C GLY A 225 25.27 7.60 7.46
N LEU A 226 26.29 8.08 6.72
CA LEU A 226 26.22 9.32 5.95
C LEU A 226 25.15 9.25 4.84
N CYS A 227 25.11 8.15 4.07
CA CYS A 227 24.07 7.95 3.05
C CYS A 227 22.65 8.07 3.64
N LEU A 228 22.41 7.43 4.78
CA LEU A 228 21.11 7.49 5.47
C LEU A 228 20.82 8.91 5.99
N SER A 229 21.82 9.57 6.58
CA SER A 229 21.67 10.95 7.07
C SER A 229 21.31 11.92 5.94
N TYR A 230 22.02 11.88 4.83
CA TYR A 230 21.73 12.75 3.69
C TYR A 230 20.40 12.44 3.01
N LYS A 231 20.12 11.16 2.78
CA LYS A 231 18.89 10.74 2.07
C LYS A 231 17.64 10.88 2.94
N ILE A 232 17.68 10.40 4.17
CA ILE A 232 16.48 10.30 5.01
C ILE A 232 16.31 11.55 5.88
N ASN A 233 17.35 11.97 6.61
CA ASN A 233 17.20 13.11 7.53
C ASN A 233 17.08 14.43 6.77
N LEU A 234 17.90 14.62 5.71
CA LEU A 234 17.89 15.85 4.92
C LEU A 234 16.99 15.76 3.68
N GLY A 235 16.41 14.60 3.38
CA GLY A 235 15.46 14.41 2.28
C GLY A 235 16.07 14.51 0.89
N LEU A 236 17.40 14.35 0.72
CA LEU A 236 18.03 14.45 -0.60
C LEU A 236 17.61 13.28 -1.50
N SER A 237 17.59 13.51 -2.82
CA SER A 237 17.45 12.40 -3.78
C SER A 237 18.71 11.54 -3.79
N LEU A 238 18.62 10.29 -4.27
CA LEU A 238 19.78 9.37 -4.36
C LEU A 238 20.97 9.99 -5.10
N ARG A 239 20.73 10.70 -6.20
CA ARG A 239 21.76 11.37 -6.99
C ARG A 239 22.38 12.55 -6.23
N LYS A 240 21.54 13.36 -5.56
CA LYS A 240 22.01 14.45 -4.73
C LYS A 240 22.76 13.96 -3.50
N THR A 241 22.39 12.84 -2.91
CA THR A 241 23.12 12.18 -1.83
C THR A 241 24.52 11.76 -2.30
N ALA A 242 24.61 11.08 -3.45
CA ALA A 242 25.91 10.71 -4.02
C ALA A 242 26.77 11.95 -4.36
N GLN A 243 26.17 12.99 -4.91
CA GLN A 243 26.84 14.26 -5.19
C GLN A 243 27.35 14.91 -3.90
N ALA A 244 26.51 15.03 -2.87
CA ALA A 244 26.91 15.64 -1.59
C ALA A 244 28.07 14.88 -0.92
N LEU A 245 28.07 13.53 -0.99
CA LEU A 245 29.18 12.72 -0.50
C LEU A 245 30.47 12.98 -1.26
N ASN A 246 30.41 13.18 -2.57
CA ASN A 246 31.60 13.54 -3.35
C ASN A 246 32.06 14.97 -3.06
N ASP A 247 31.16 15.94 -3.07
CA ASP A 247 31.50 17.36 -3.00
C ASP A 247 31.96 17.79 -1.60
N ILE A 248 31.38 17.20 -0.55
CA ILE A 248 31.67 17.56 0.85
C ILE A 248 32.75 16.67 1.47
N HIS A 249 32.73 15.39 1.14
CA HIS A 249 33.59 14.39 1.79
C HIS A 249 34.63 13.76 0.85
N GLY A 250 34.63 14.10 -0.44
CA GLY A 250 35.50 13.47 -1.44
C GLY A 250 35.20 11.98 -1.71
N ILE A 251 34.02 11.50 -1.30
CA ILE A 251 33.65 10.09 -1.38
C ILE A 251 32.91 9.84 -2.70
N LYS A 252 33.57 9.16 -3.64
CA LYS A 252 33.02 8.79 -4.95
C LYS A 252 32.15 7.55 -4.84
N ILE A 253 30.86 7.70 -4.58
CA ILE A 253 29.87 6.62 -4.49
C ILE A 253 28.81 6.80 -5.59
N SER A 254 28.33 5.70 -6.16
CA SER A 254 27.24 5.74 -7.12
C SER A 254 25.88 5.86 -6.42
N HIS A 255 24.92 6.51 -7.06
CA HIS A 255 23.54 6.58 -6.54
C HIS A 255 22.89 5.20 -6.39
N GLN A 256 23.31 4.20 -7.20
CA GLN A 256 22.85 2.81 -7.06
C GLN A 256 23.38 2.17 -5.78
N GLN A 257 24.63 2.45 -5.42
CA GLN A 257 25.18 1.94 -4.16
C GLN A 257 24.50 2.60 -2.95
N VAL A 258 24.16 3.88 -3.03
CA VAL A 258 23.33 4.55 -2.02
C VAL A 258 21.98 3.81 -1.89
N ALA A 259 21.31 3.50 -3.00
CA ALA A 259 20.05 2.75 -3.00
C ALA A 259 20.20 1.36 -2.36
N ASN A 260 21.29 0.64 -2.66
CA ASN A 260 21.57 -0.66 -2.06
C ASN A 260 21.76 -0.56 -0.54
N TYR A 261 22.44 0.47 -0.06
CA TYR A 261 22.59 0.73 1.37
C TYR A 261 21.26 1.03 2.05
N LEU A 262 20.40 1.85 1.44
CA LEU A 262 19.06 2.10 1.96
C LEU A 262 18.22 0.83 2.03
N LYS A 263 18.24 0.02 0.98
CA LYS A 263 17.54 -1.27 0.95
C LYS A 263 17.95 -2.15 2.11
N THR A 264 19.26 -2.36 2.29
CA THR A 264 19.77 -3.22 3.34
C THR A 264 19.48 -2.66 4.74
N ALA A 265 19.68 -1.37 4.94
CA ALA A 265 19.37 -0.71 6.21
C ALA A 265 17.87 -0.82 6.55
N ALA A 266 16.98 -0.63 5.57
CA ALA A 266 15.53 -0.75 5.78
C ALA A 266 15.14 -2.16 6.25
N VAL A 267 15.70 -3.21 5.60
CA VAL A 267 15.41 -4.60 5.97
C VAL A 267 15.93 -4.93 7.38
N CYS A 268 17.07 -4.38 7.76
CA CYS A 268 17.61 -4.57 9.11
C CYS A 268 16.79 -3.82 10.17
N ILE A 269 16.42 -2.56 9.91
CA ILE A 269 15.83 -1.67 10.91
C ILE A 269 14.33 -1.94 11.12
N LYS A 270 13.59 -2.26 10.05
CA LYS A 270 12.13 -2.39 10.11
C LYS A 270 11.65 -3.38 11.19
N PRO A 271 12.22 -4.57 11.40
CA PRO A 271 11.81 -5.48 12.47
C PRO A 271 11.90 -4.86 13.87
N PHE A 272 12.91 -4.04 14.12
CA PHE A 272 13.02 -3.31 15.38
C PHE A 272 11.88 -2.29 15.53
N VAL A 273 11.63 -1.47 14.51
CA VAL A 273 10.56 -0.46 14.52
C VAL A 273 9.20 -1.10 14.74
N ASP A 274 8.92 -2.19 14.02
CA ASP A 274 7.61 -2.86 14.05
C ASP A 274 7.36 -3.66 15.32
N ASN A 275 8.39 -4.02 16.07
CA ASN A 275 8.26 -4.78 17.33
C ASN A 275 8.70 -3.96 18.56
N TYR A 276 8.99 -2.69 18.39
CA TYR A 276 9.30 -1.81 19.50
C TYR A 276 8.10 -1.68 20.45
N ASN A 277 8.34 -1.71 21.75
CA ASN A 277 7.30 -1.52 22.75
C ASN A 277 7.02 -0.02 22.93
N TYR A 278 6.11 0.51 22.12
CA TYR A 278 5.71 1.90 22.20
C TYR A 278 4.90 2.18 23.47
N ASP A 279 5.13 3.33 24.08
CA ASP A 279 4.23 3.88 25.10
C ASP A 279 3.02 4.50 24.37
N ILE A 280 1.88 3.81 24.43
CA ILE A 280 0.70 4.08 23.60
C ILE A 280 -0.41 4.62 24.49
N GLY A 281 -0.98 5.74 24.09
CA GLY A 281 -2.14 6.35 24.73
C GLY A 281 -3.47 5.73 24.25
N ASN A 282 -4.55 6.44 24.57
CA ASN A 282 -5.92 6.02 24.24
C ASN A 282 -6.50 6.72 23.00
N VAL A 283 -5.73 7.55 22.30
CA VAL A 283 -6.21 8.32 21.15
C VAL A 283 -5.30 8.08 19.95
N PHE A 284 -5.87 7.48 18.91
CA PHE A 284 -5.18 7.31 17.64
C PHE A 284 -5.72 8.30 16.61
N THR A 285 -4.85 8.80 15.75
CA THR A 285 -5.25 9.61 14.60
C THR A 285 -4.67 9.04 13.32
N ALA A 286 -5.49 9.02 12.28
CA ALA A 286 -5.17 8.42 11.01
C ALA A 286 -5.46 9.35 9.83
N ASP A 287 -4.63 9.27 8.82
CA ASP A 287 -4.84 9.95 7.55
C ASP A 287 -4.03 9.25 6.46
N GLU A 288 -4.41 9.43 5.20
CA GLU A 288 -3.62 8.93 4.10
C GLU A 288 -3.01 10.05 3.27
N THR A 289 -1.86 9.75 2.71
CA THR A 289 -1.18 10.64 1.77
C THR A 289 -0.79 9.88 0.52
N TYR A 290 -0.51 10.58 -0.57
CA TYR A 290 -0.13 9.93 -1.82
C TYR A 290 1.30 10.27 -2.24
N ILE A 291 1.90 9.29 -2.91
CA ILE A 291 3.21 9.40 -3.58
C ILE A 291 3.07 8.97 -5.04
N LYS A 292 4.09 9.17 -5.84
CA LYS A 292 4.15 8.66 -7.21
C LYS A 292 5.06 7.45 -7.30
N ILE A 293 4.57 6.36 -7.90
CA ILE A 293 5.33 5.14 -8.20
C ILE A 293 5.15 4.87 -9.69
N ARG A 294 6.20 5.00 -10.48
CA ARG A 294 6.15 4.95 -11.96
C ARG A 294 5.10 5.92 -12.55
N GLY A 295 4.98 7.10 -11.97
CA GLY A 295 3.99 8.09 -12.40
C GLY A 295 2.56 7.85 -11.91
N ILE A 296 2.25 6.69 -11.35
CA ILE A 296 0.94 6.32 -10.81
C ILE A 296 0.87 6.69 -9.32
N LYS A 297 -0.31 7.05 -8.83
CA LYS A 297 -0.52 7.32 -7.42
C LYS A 297 -0.45 6.03 -6.60
N GLY A 298 0.45 6.01 -5.62
CA GLY A 298 0.43 5.09 -4.49
C GLY A 298 -0.03 5.82 -3.25
N TYR A 299 -0.62 5.12 -2.30
CA TYR A 299 -1.19 5.68 -1.08
C TYR A 299 -0.47 5.14 0.13
N ILE A 300 -0.13 6.04 1.06
CA ILE A 300 0.44 5.69 2.35
C ILE A 300 -0.59 6.02 3.41
N TRP A 301 -0.99 5.03 4.17
CA TRP A 301 -1.83 5.15 5.34
C TRP A 301 -0.93 5.31 6.55
N PHE A 302 -1.12 6.36 7.32
CA PHE A 302 -0.43 6.57 8.59
C PHE A 302 -1.42 6.50 9.75
N ILE A 303 -1.01 5.82 10.82
CA ILE A 303 -1.70 5.84 12.10
C ILE A 303 -0.68 6.25 13.15
N MET A 304 -1.04 7.27 13.88
CA MET A 304 -0.21 7.89 14.91
C MET A 304 -0.92 7.83 16.25
N ASP A 305 -0.21 7.45 17.29
CA ASP A 305 -0.67 7.72 18.64
C ASP A 305 -0.60 9.23 18.93
N ALA A 306 -1.72 9.80 19.32
CA ALA A 306 -1.83 11.25 19.51
C ALA A 306 -1.13 11.76 20.77
N VAL A 307 -0.88 10.89 21.74
CA VAL A 307 -0.21 11.22 23.02
C VAL A 307 1.31 11.29 22.79
N SER A 308 1.92 10.18 22.40
CA SER A 308 3.37 10.10 22.13
C SER A 308 3.76 10.72 20.81
N ARG A 309 2.82 10.89 19.88
CA ARG A 309 3.01 11.30 18.47
C ARG A 309 3.86 10.33 17.66
N SER A 310 4.03 9.11 18.15
CA SER A 310 4.73 8.04 17.44
C SER A 310 3.88 7.48 16.31
N ILE A 311 4.50 7.19 15.17
CA ILE A 311 3.86 6.43 14.10
C ILE A 311 3.84 4.96 14.54
N ILE A 312 2.64 4.43 14.77
CA ILE A 312 2.42 3.06 15.25
C ILE A 312 1.86 2.13 14.18
N GLY A 313 1.35 2.68 13.08
CA GLY A 313 0.88 1.93 11.92
C GLY A 313 1.14 2.69 10.64
N TYR A 314 1.61 1.97 9.63
CA TYR A 314 1.82 2.52 8.30
C TYR A 314 1.72 1.46 7.23
N GLN A 315 1.08 1.79 6.10
CA GLN A 315 0.89 0.86 4.98
C GLN A 315 1.00 1.60 3.66
N LEU A 316 1.85 1.13 2.78
CA LEU A 316 1.89 1.56 1.39
C LEU A 316 1.01 0.65 0.53
N SER A 317 0.21 1.24 -0.34
CA SER A 317 -0.67 0.52 -1.25
C SER A 317 -0.78 1.22 -2.60
N ASP A 318 -1.11 0.46 -3.62
CA ASP A 318 -1.45 0.92 -4.97
C ASP A 318 -2.90 1.42 -5.08
N ASN A 319 -3.70 1.22 -4.05
CA ASN A 319 -5.09 1.63 -4.00
C ASN A 319 -5.46 2.30 -2.67
N ARG A 320 -6.52 3.10 -2.70
CA ARG A 320 -7.10 3.78 -1.54
C ARG A 320 -8.32 3.01 -1.03
N GLY A 321 -8.15 1.72 -0.75
CA GLY A 321 -9.26 0.85 -0.34
C GLY A 321 -9.28 0.57 1.16
N VAL A 322 -10.32 -0.16 1.60
CA VAL A 322 -10.50 -0.56 2.99
C VAL A 322 -9.44 -1.57 3.42
N GLY A 323 -8.99 -2.45 2.52
CA GLY A 323 -7.96 -3.44 2.84
C GLY A 323 -6.67 -2.82 3.36
N PRO A 324 -6.02 -1.90 2.64
CA PRO A 324 -4.85 -1.20 3.16
C PRO A 324 -5.10 -0.45 4.47
N CYS A 325 -6.28 0.14 4.66
CA CYS A 325 -6.67 0.77 5.92
C CYS A 325 -6.67 -0.24 7.07
N ILE A 326 -7.29 -1.42 6.88
CA ILE A 326 -7.29 -2.50 7.86
C ILE A 326 -5.86 -2.95 8.18
N MET A 327 -4.98 -3.07 7.17
CA MET A 327 -3.59 -3.49 7.39
C MET A 327 -2.82 -2.47 8.23
N ALA A 328 -2.99 -1.17 7.97
CA ALA A 328 -2.40 -0.12 8.82
C ALA A 328 -2.95 -0.16 10.25
N MET A 329 -4.26 -0.34 10.42
CA MET A 329 -4.89 -0.47 11.74
C MET A 329 -4.40 -1.71 12.49
N ARG A 330 -4.29 -2.86 11.82
CA ARG A 330 -3.74 -4.09 12.43
C ARG A 330 -2.32 -3.86 12.93
N MET A 331 -1.50 -3.15 12.15
CA MET A 331 -0.15 -2.81 12.56
C MET A 331 -0.15 -1.95 13.83
N ALA A 332 -1.03 -0.95 13.91
CA ALA A 332 -1.17 -0.11 15.09
C ALA A 332 -1.71 -0.89 16.29
N PHE A 333 -2.76 -1.68 16.10
CA PHE A 333 -3.40 -2.45 17.18
C PHE A 333 -2.55 -3.63 17.66
N LYS A 334 -1.58 -4.10 16.87
CA LYS A 334 -0.59 -5.10 17.30
C LYS A 334 0.12 -4.69 18.60
N HIS A 335 0.31 -3.40 18.81
CA HIS A 335 0.99 -2.86 19.99
C HIS A 335 0.07 -2.73 21.22
N LEU A 336 -1.23 -2.93 21.05
CA LEU A 336 -2.21 -2.93 22.15
C LEU A 336 -2.44 -4.36 22.64
N LYS A 337 -2.36 -4.59 23.96
CA LYS A 337 -2.79 -5.85 24.57
C LYS A 337 -4.32 -5.94 24.57
N GLU A 338 -4.97 -4.85 24.94
CA GLU A 338 -6.42 -4.67 24.97
C GLU A 338 -6.75 -3.25 24.52
N LEU A 339 -7.98 -3.01 24.05
CA LEU A 339 -8.43 -1.66 23.77
C LEU A 339 -8.54 -0.87 25.07
N PRO A 340 -7.86 0.29 25.17
CA PRO A 340 -7.97 1.14 26.36
C PRO A 340 -9.41 1.59 26.62
N GLU A 341 -9.76 1.78 27.89
CA GLU A 341 -10.99 2.51 28.24
C GLU A 341 -10.98 3.88 27.58
N LYS A 342 -12.13 4.31 27.07
CA LYS A 342 -12.28 5.60 26.35
C LYS A 342 -11.38 5.72 25.11
N PHE A 343 -11.10 4.58 24.44
CA PHE A 343 -10.33 4.60 23.21
C PHE A 343 -11.04 5.44 22.12
N LYS A 344 -10.30 6.33 21.49
CA LYS A 344 -10.78 7.18 20.39
C LYS A 344 -9.92 6.98 19.14
N PHE A 345 -10.57 6.78 18.01
CA PHE A 345 -9.91 6.74 16.70
C PHE A 345 -10.41 7.89 15.84
N ILE A 346 -9.51 8.81 15.51
CA ILE A 346 -9.84 10.07 14.81
C ILE A 346 -9.32 9.98 13.38
N ALA A 347 -10.18 10.20 12.41
CA ALA A 347 -9.84 10.19 10.99
C ALA A 347 -10.61 11.28 10.22
N ASP A 348 -10.32 11.40 8.93
CA ASP A 348 -11.12 12.23 8.04
C ASP A 348 -12.47 11.55 7.70
N GLY A 349 -13.28 12.23 6.86
CA GLY A 349 -14.59 11.72 6.42
C GLY A 349 -14.51 10.55 5.42
N TYR A 350 -13.35 9.96 5.19
CA TYR A 350 -13.22 8.87 4.22
C TYR A 350 -13.85 7.56 4.71
N SER A 351 -14.68 6.95 3.88
CA SER A 351 -15.51 5.79 4.23
C SER A 351 -14.72 4.50 4.55
N ALA A 352 -13.44 4.44 4.21
CA ALA A 352 -12.61 3.27 4.50
C ALA A 352 -12.45 3.04 6.01
N TYR A 353 -12.36 4.10 6.81
CA TYR A 353 -12.17 3.99 8.26
C TYR A 353 -13.36 3.35 8.99
N PRO A 354 -14.61 3.83 8.83
CA PRO A 354 -15.75 3.16 9.46
C PRO A 354 -15.94 1.72 8.99
N LEU A 355 -15.70 1.45 7.70
CA LEU A 355 -15.78 0.09 7.17
C LEU A 355 -14.70 -0.83 7.75
N ALA A 356 -13.49 -0.31 7.96
CA ALA A 356 -12.43 -1.04 8.64
C ALA A 356 -12.84 -1.35 10.10
N ALA A 357 -13.36 -0.39 10.86
CA ALA A 357 -13.83 -0.61 12.22
C ALA A 357 -14.92 -1.69 12.28
N GLN A 358 -15.86 -1.67 11.35
CA GLN A 358 -16.87 -2.71 11.22
C GLN A 358 -16.25 -4.10 10.99
N GLN A 359 -15.19 -4.20 10.17
CA GLN A 359 -14.50 -5.47 9.95
C GLN A 359 -13.79 -5.96 11.22
N PHE A 360 -13.17 -5.09 12.00
CA PHE A 360 -12.59 -5.44 13.29
C PHE A 360 -13.65 -6.02 14.24
N PHE A 361 -14.82 -5.39 14.31
CA PHE A 361 -15.95 -5.89 15.12
C PHE A 361 -16.40 -7.29 14.67
N ILE A 362 -16.61 -7.49 13.37
CA ILE A 362 -17.06 -8.78 12.81
C ILE A 362 -16.01 -9.87 13.06
N GLN A 363 -14.75 -9.62 12.72
CA GLN A 363 -13.68 -10.63 12.84
C GLN A 363 -13.33 -10.98 14.27
N SER A 364 -13.46 -10.04 15.19
CA SER A 364 -13.27 -10.28 16.62
C SER A 364 -14.47 -10.90 17.34
N LYS A 365 -15.55 -11.24 16.59
CA LYS A 365 -16.83 -11.71 17.16
C LYS A 365 -17.38 -10.74 18.22
N GLY A 366 -17.30 -9.45 17.95
CA GLY A 366 -17.79 -8.39 18.81
C GLY A 366 -16.84 -7.95 19.95
N LYS A 367 -15.69 -8.58 20.11
CA LYS A 367 -14.73 -8.23 21.18
C LYS A 367 -14.04 -6.88 20.96
N ILE A 368 -13.70 -6.54 19.70
CA ILE A 368 -13.06 -5.28 19.35
C ILE A 368 -14.12 -4.35 18.78
N LYS A 369 -14.61 -3.43 19.61
CA LYS A 369 -15.57 -2.41 19.20
C LYS A 369 -14.98 -1.04 19.50
N PHE A 370 -14.87 -0.21 18.48
CA PHE A 370 -14.49 1.18 18.60
C PHE A 370 -15.17 2.01 17.52
N ASP A 371 -15.41 3.26 17.83
CA ASP A 371 -16.04 4.20 16.91
C ASP A 371 -15.00 5.09 16.25
N ILE A 372 -15.26 5.44 15.00
CA ILE A 372 -14.43 6.40 14.26
C ILE A 372 -15.02 7.78 14.44
N THR A 373 -14.27 8.66 15.10
CA THR A 373 -14.59 10.09 15.14
C THR A 373 -14.10 10.75 13.86
N GLN A 374 -15.04 11.07 12.99
CA GLN A 374 -14.71 11.70 11.71
C GLN A 374 -14.68 13.23 11.85
N VAL A 375 -13.54 13.82 11.53
CA VAL A 375 -13.34 15.29 11.50
C VAL A 375 -13.23 15.72 10.05
N ILE A 376 -14.30 16.36 9.54
CA ILE A 376 -14.40 16.77 8.15
C ILE A 376 -13.99 18.24 8.02
N GLY A 377 -12.88 18.47 7.32
CA GLY A 377 -12.32 19.81 7.12
C GLY A 377 -11.63 20.40 8.35
N LEU A 378 -11.02 21.56 8.16
CA LEU A 378 -10.34 22.30 9.22
C LEU A 378 -11.12 23.52 9.71
N THR A 379 -12.22 23.85 9.05
CA THR A 379 -12.98 25.09 9.25
C THR A 379 -14.40 24.85 9.81
N ASN A 380 -14.88 23.60 9.88
CA ASN A 380 -16.18 23.31 10.43
C ASN A 380 -16.29 23.70 11.90
N ASP A 381 -17.34 24.40 12.26
CA ASP A 381 -17.54 24.96 13.60
C ASP A 381 -18.46 24.14 14.52
N ASP A 382 -18.76 22.90 14.12
CA ASP A 382 -19.46 21.95 15.00
C ASP A 382 -18.60 21.57 16.23
N GLU A 383 -19.26 21.21 17.31
CA GLU A 383 -18.58 20.90 18.61
C GLU A 383 -17.58 19.75 18.49
N VAL A 384 -17.92 18.71 17.73
CA VAL A 384 -17.06 17.55 17.50
C VAL A 384 -15.79 17.97 16.75
N SER A 385 -15.94 18.73 15.67
CA SER A 385 -14.80 19.25 14.91
C SER A 385 -13.92 20.16 15.75
N LYS A 386 -14.48 20.99 16.62
CA LYS A 386 -13.70 21.87 17.53
C LYS A 386 -12.89 21.04 18.51
N GLU A 387 -13.48 20.04 19.16
CA GLU A 387 -12.83 19.17 20.13
C GLU A 387 -11.68 18.37 19.49
N PHE A 388 -11.92 17.76 18.32
CA PHE A 388 -11.00 16.79 17.73
C PHE A 388 -10.06 17.38 16.67
N ARG A 389 -10.26 18.63 16.23
CA ARG A 389 -9.39 19.33 15.28
C ARG A 389 -7.89 19.32 15.61
N PRO A 390 -7.47 19.48 16.86
CA PRO A 390 -6.05 19.41 17.21
C PRO A 390 -5.41 18.07 16.81
N TYR A 391 -6.11 16.97 16.98
CA TYR A 391 -5.64 15.63 16.61
C TYR A 391 -5.54 15.47 15.08
N LYS A 392 -6.54 15.94 14.34
CA LYS A 392 -6.50 15.96 12.87
C LYS A 392 -5.31 16.78 12.37
N GLN A 393 -5.05 17.94 12.96
CA GLN A 393 -3.90 18.76 12.61
C GLN A 393 -2.55 18.06 12.86
N MET A 394 -2.47 17.18 13.86
CA MET A 394 -1.24 16.41 14.13
C MET A 394 -0.89 15.50 12.95
N ILE A 395 -1.86 14.70 12.49
CA ILE A 395 -1.61 13.76 11.38
C ILE A 395 -1.39 14.49 10.05
N GLU A 396 -2.05 15.63 9.83
CA GLU A 396 -1.80 16.45 8.66
C GLU A 396 -0.39 17.08 8.66
N ARG A 397 0.13 17.46 9.85
CA ARG A 397 1.53 17.90 10.00
C ARG A 397 2.51 16.76 9.73
N LEU A 398 2.19 15.54 10.16
CA LEU A 398 2.95 14.34 9.81
C LEU A 398 3.03 14.19 8.29
N ASN A 399 1.89 14.21 7.61
CA ASN A 399 1.80 14.10 6.16
C ASN A 399 2.60 15.18 5.44
N ARG A 400 2.52 16.44 5.91
CA ARG A 400 3.35 17.55 5.38
C ARG A 400 4.84 17.30 5.57
N THR A 401 5.23 16.80 6.73
CA THR A 401 6.64 16.50 7.04
C THR A 401 7.15 15.38 6.14
N TYR A 402 6.37 14.32 5.96
CA TYR A 402 6.73 13.25 5.03
C TYR A 402 6.83 13.75 3.59
N LYS A 403 5.86 14.53 3.13
CA LYS A 403 5.88 15.10 1.78
C LYS A 403 7.07 16.02 1.53
N ALA A 404 7.52 16.75 2.52
CA ALA A 404 8.73 17.59 2.41
C ALA A 404 9.99 16.74 2.14
N SER A 405 10.14 15.59 2.81
CA SER A 405 11.23 14.62 2.55
C SER A 405 11.07 13.90 1.22
N TYR A 406 9.84 13.62 0.81
CA TYR A 406 9.54 12.88 -0.41
C TYR A 406 9.72 13.73 -1.69
N ARG A 407 9.34 15.01 -1.67
CA ARG A 407 9.35 15.88 -2.85
C ARG A 407 10.65 15.85 -3.68
N PRO A 408 11.85 15.93 -3.07
CA PRO A 408 13.11 15.87 -3.83
C PRO A 408 13.36 14.54 -4.54
N THR A 409 12.68 13.47 -4.15
CA THR A 409 12.77 12.15 -4.79
C THR A 409 12.01 12.13 -6.14
N ASN A 410 11.01 13.00 -6.30
CA ASN A 410 10.18 13.13 -7.51
C ASN A 410 9.48 11.82 -7.95
N GLY A 411 9.19 10.94 -7.00
CA GLY A 411 8.58 9.64 -7.23
C GLY A 411 9.56 8.47 -7.14
N PHE A 412 8.99 7.27 -7.05
CA PHE A 412 9.75 6.03 -6.95
C PHE A 412 9.61 5.20 -8.24
N HIS A 413 10.68 4.49 -8.59
CA HIS A 413 10.67 3.61 -9.76
C HIS A 413 9.88 2.33 -9.51
N ASN A 414 9.85 1.83 -8.28
CA ASN A 414 9.12 0.63 -7.88
C ASN A 414 8.55 0.77 -6.47
N ILE A 415 7.64 -0.13 -6.12
CA ILE A 415 6.95 -0.13 -4.83
C ILE A 415 7.91 -0.51 -3.69
N ASP A 416 8.88 -1.37 -3.96
CA ASP A 416 9.85 -1.80 -2.95
C ASP A 416 10.74 -0.64 -2.52
N GLY A 417 11.23 0.16 -3.49
CA GLY A 417 12.01 1.36 -3.20
C GLY A 417 11.24 2.37 -2.35
N ALA A 418 9.94 2.53 -2.62
CA ALA A 418 9.07 3.37 -1.81
C ALA A 418 8.90 2.82 -0.38
N ASN A 419 8.82 1.50 -0.23
CA ASN A 419 8.72 0.87 1.09
C ASN A 419 10.00 0.95 1.90
N TYR A 420 11.16 0.77 1.27
CA TYR A 420 12.43 0.95 1.96
C TYR A 420 12.57 2.39 2.48
N ASP A 421 12.25 3.37 1.63
CA ASP A 421 12.27 4.78 2.00
C ASP A 421 11.29 5.08 3.14
N LEU A 422 10.06 4.58 3.04
CA LEU A 422 9.03 4.74 4.07
C LEU A 422 9.45 4.12 5.41
N ALA A 423 9.95 2.89 5.42
CA ALA A 423 10.39 2.22 6.63
C ALA A 423 11.53 2.98 7.33
N LEU A 424 12.51 3.45 6.57
CA LEU A 424 13.61 4.27 7.09
C LEU A 424 13.11 5.64 7.58
N TRP A 425 12.18 6.25 6.87
CA TRP A 425 11.63 7.53 7.29
C TRP A 425 10.82 7.40 8.59
N VAL A 426 10.04 6.35 8.76
CA VAL A 426 9.33 6.07 10.03
C VAL A 426 10.33 5.83 11.16
N ALA A 427 11.40 5.06 10.91
CA ALA A 427 12.47 4.86 11.88
C ALA A 427 13.12 6.19 12.30
N TYR A 428 13.46 7.04 11.33
CA TYR A 428 13.97 8.39 11.60
C TYR A 428 12.98 9.22 12.41
N TYR A 429 11.71 9.26 11.99
CA TYR A 429 10.68 10.05 12.65
C TYR A 429 10.49 9.65 14.10
N ASN A 430 10.42 8.35 14.39
CA ASN A 430 10.13 7.85 15.73
C ASN A 430 11.34 7.88 16.67
N PHE A 431 12.55 7.64 16.17
CA PHE A 431 13.72 7.36 17.04
C PHE A 431 14.88 8.35 16.90
N LEU A 432 15.01 9.05 15.79
CA LEU A 432 16.19 9.87 15.53
C LEU A 432 15.88 11.37 15.38
N ARG A 433 14.68 11.70 14.93
CA ARG A 433 14.27 13.06 14.66
C ARG A 433 13.95 13.82 15.97
N PRO A 434 14.56 15.02 16.19
CA PRO A 434 14.14 15.90 17.27
C PRO A 434 12.75 16.48 16.99
N HIS A 435 11.88 16.52 18.00
CA HIS A 435 10.52 17.04 17.88
C HIS A 435 10.32 18.25 18.80
N ARG A 436 9.86 19.37 18.26
CA ARG A 436 9.55 20.57 19.05
C ARG A 436 8.57 20.30 20.17
N HIS A 437 7.59 19.42 19.91
CA HIS A 437 6.62 18.98 20.91
C HIS A 437 7.30 18.34 22.13
N ASN A 438 8.35 17.56 21.92
CA ASN A 438 9.11 16.89 22.97
C ASN A 438 10.39 17.66 23.33
N LYS A 439 10.32 18.99 23.39
CA LYS A 439 11.45 19.87 23.74
C LYS A 439 12.72 19.56 22.94
N TYR A 440 12.56 19.32 21.64
CA TYR A 440 13.63 18.92 20.72
C TYR A 440 14.32 17.58 21.05
N LYS A 441 13.68 16.74 21.85
CA LYS A 441 14.08 15.34 22.03
C LYS A 441 13.39 14.44 21.01
N VAL A 442 13.89 13.21 20.86
CA VAL A 442 13.26 12.16 20.06
C VAL A 442 11.94 11.69 20.70
N LEU A 443 11.02 11.13 19.93
CA LEU A 443 9.74 10.63 20.48
C LEU A 443 9.96 9.41 21.36
N ASN A 444 10.76 8.46 20.88
CA ASN A 444 11.07 7.23 21.61
C ASN A 444 12.57 7.22 21.92
N ASN A 445 12.89 7.35 23.21
CA ASN A 445 14.27 7.31 23.65
C ASN A 445 14.75 5.87 23.77
N VAL A 446 15.81 5.53 23.05
CA VAL A 446 16.53 4.26 23.15
C VAL A 446 17.92 4.55 23.66
N GLU A 447 18.24 4.13 24.89
CA GLU A 447 19.49 4.50 25.57
C GLU A 447 20.75 4.23 24.72
N MET A 448 20.77 3.09 24.01
CA MET A 448 21.89 2.73 23.15
C MET A 448 22.17 3.81 22.08
N LEU A 449 21.15 4.48 21.55
CA LEU A 449 21.32 5.52 20.53
C LEU A 449 22.01 6.78 21.08
N ASN A 450 22.00 6.97 22.40
CA ASN A 450 22.67 8.09 23.04
C ASN A 450 24.19 7.92 23.08
N ASN A 451 24.70 6.71 22.86
CA ASN A 451 26.16 6.45 22.79
C ASN A 451 26.80 7.01 21.53
N ALA A 452 26.01 7.41 20.53
CA ALA A 452 26.52 8.09 19.35
C ALA A 452 26.23 9.60 19.39
N SER A 453 27.24 10.42 19.22
CA SER A 453 27.15 11.88 19.21
C SER A 453 26.56 12.43 17.90
N ASN A 454 26.69 11.69 16.79
CA ASN A 454 26.30 12.15 15.46
C ASN A 454 25.26 11.22 14.80
N MET A 455 24.57 11.71 13.78
CA MET A 455 23.51 10.96 13.09
C MET A 455 24.00 9.71 12.35
N PRO A 456 25.15 9.73 11.63
CA PRO A 456 25.70 8.52 11.04
C PRO A 456 25.90 7.39 12.04
N GLY A 457 26.45 7.70 13.22
CA GLY A 457 26.62 6.73 14.31
C GLY A 457 25.30 6.21 14.87
N LYS A 458 24.31 7.09 15.05
CA LYS A 458 22.95 6.69 15.49
C LYS A 458 22.28 5.74 14.50
N TRP A 459 22.43 5.95 13.19
CA TRP A 459 21.96 5.02 12.18
C TRP A 459 22.63 3.65 12.26
N GLN A 460 23.94 3.61 12.52
CA GLN A 460 24.66 2.36 12.70
C GLN A 460 24.15 1.57 13.90
N LEU A 461 23.93 2.26 15.03
CA LEU A 461 23.37 1.64 16.23
C LEU A 461 21.94 1.15 16.01
N LEU A 462 21.14 1.88 15.24
CA LEU A 462 19.78 1.48 14.92
C LEU A 462 19.77 0.22 14.02
N ILE A 463 20.68 0.10 13.07
CA ILE A 463 20.90 -1.11 12.28
C ILE A 463 21.30 -2.28 13.18
N TYR A 464 22.18 -2.07 14.12
CA TYR A 464 22.60 -3.09 15.08
C TYR A 464 21.43 -3.58 15.92
N LEU A 465 20.62 -2.68 16.47
CA LEU A 465 19.39 -3.04 17.20
C LEU A 465 18.43 -3.86 16.34
N GLY A 466 18.25 -3.47 15.08
CA GLY A 466 17.46 -4.24 14.14
C GLY A 466 17.97 -5.65 13.90
N GLN A 467 19.29 -5.81 13.78
CA GLN A 467 19.92 -7.13 13.65
C GLN A 467 19.73 -8.00 14.91
N GLN A 468 19.80 -7.40 16.10
CA GLN A 468 19.52 -8.12 17.36
C GLN A 468 18.05 -8.57 17.39
N THR A 469 17.11 -7.71 17.01
CA THR A 469 15.69 -8.06 16.93
C THR A 469 15.44 -9.21 15.96
N ILE A 470 16.09 -9.22 14.79
CA ILE A 470 15.98 -10.33 13.82
C ILE A 470 16.42 -11.64 14.44
N LYS A 471 17.56 -11.65 15.18
CA LYS A 471 18.04 -12.84 15.86
C LYS A 471 17.05 -13.34 16.90
N GLN A 472 16.50 -12.44 17.71
CA GLN A 472 15.51 -12.80 18.75
C GLN A 472 14.24 -13.39 18.13
N LEU A 473 13.74 -12.80 17.04
CA LEU A 473 12.53 -13.30 16.34
C LEU A 473 12.78 -14.68 15.72
N SER A 474 13.97 -14.92 15.14
CA SER A 474 14.32 -16.23 14.58
C SER A 474 14.40 -17.32 15.66
N GLN A 475 14.97 -17.01 16.81
CA GLN A 475 15.04 -17.94 17.94
C GLN A 475 13.65 -18.27 18.52
N ALA A 476 12.75 -17.29 18.56
CA ALA A 476 11.37 -17.49 19.02
C ALA A 476 10.54 -18.33 18.02
N GLU A 477 10.81 -18.23 16.71
CA GLU A 477 10.18 -19.09 15.71
C GLU A 477 10.65 -20.54 15.84
N ASP A 478 11.95 -20.78 16.07
CA ASP A 478 12.54 -22.11 16.25
C ASP A 478 12.02 -22.80 17.53
N SER A 479 11.83 -22.03 18.61
CA SER A 479 11.27 -22.56 19.88
C SER A 479 9.79 -22.92 19.84
N ASN A 480 9.02 -22.34 18.91
CA ASN A 480 7.61 -22.66 18.69
C ASN A 480 7.40 -23.84 17.72
N CYS A 481 8.44 -24.29 17.03
CA CYS A 481 8.41 -25.43 16.12
C CYS A 481 8.95 -26.72 16.75
N SER A 482 9.47 -26.67 17.97
CA SER A 482 9.92 -27.81 18.79
C SER A 482 8.86 -28.16 19.84
#